data_f98ad6d2dcd5cb17e86843c66a78bd74
#
_entry.id   f98ad6d2dcd5cb17e86843c66a78bd74
#
_cell.length_a   1.000
_cell.length_b   1.000
_cell.length_c   1.000
_cell.angle_alpha   90.00
_cell.angle_beta   90.00
_cell.angle_gamma   90.00
#
_symmetry.space_group_name_H-M   'P 1'
#
loop_
_entity.id
_entity.type
_entity.pdbx_description
1 polymer ?
#
loop_
_entity_poly.entity_id
_entity_poly.type
_entity_poly.pdbx_seq_one_letter_code
_entity_poly.pdbx_strand_id
1 'polypeptide(L)'
;MQRHRLEERDLSRSRDADLIPRAVVAVGATSTSERWEHTPHSHRKGQLMYTLRGVIHCQIEAGIWIVPPQCALWIPGGLAHAARGAGEAEVYCLLIDPDAAGALPTQGCTLAVSGLLHELISKAVSFPHLYEENGAQGRLINTLLDELAQAPIEDLHLPMPQDLRLRRLADSLLADPSDKSTLEQWAQRIGMSERSMTR
;
A
#
# COMPACT_ATOMS: atom_id res chain seq x y z
N MET A 1 27.97 -1.13 -5.54
CA MET A 1 26.57 -1.31 -5.89
C MET A 1 25.92 0.06 -5.79
N GLN A 2 25.69 0.76 -6.92
CA GLN A 2 25.11 2.10 -6.92
C GLN A 2 23.61 1.96 -6.58
N ARG A 3 23.23 2.42 -5.39
CA ARG A 3 21.81 2.60 -5.02
C ARG A 3 21.29 3.77 -5.86
N HIS A 4 20.39 3.52 -6.78
CA HIS A 4 19.61 4.58 -7.41
C HIS A 4 18.78 5.25 -6.31
N ARG A 5 19.17 6.46 -5.95
CA ARG A 5 18.42 7.35 -5.08
C ARG A 5 17.24 7.85 -5.91
N LEU A 6 16.06 7.27 -5.67
CA LEU A 6 14.84 7.72 -6.32
C LEU A 6 14.34 8.94 -5.55
N GLU A 7 14.26 10.07 -6.24
CA GLU A 7 13.67 11.29 -5.71
C GLU A 7 12.16 11.12 -5.58
N GLU A 8 11.51 11.88 -4.72
CA GLU A 8 10.07 11.95 -4.42
C GLU A 8 9.16 11.97 -5.67
N ARG A 9 9.72 12.24 -6.86
CA ARG A 9 9.05 12.25 -8.17
C ARG A 9 8.62 10.88 -8.69
N ASP A 10 9.18 9.77 -8.20
CA ASP A 10 8.99 8.47 -8.84
C ASP A 10 7.73 7.73 -8.40
N LEU A 11 7.19 8.00 -7.21
CA LEU A 11 5.89 7.44 -6.80
C LEU A 11 4.70 8.14 -7.48
N SER A 12 4.84 9.39 -7.92
CA SER A 12 3.81 10.11 -8.69
C SER A 12 3.63 9.57 -10.11
N ARG A 13 4.56 8.73 -10.58
CA ARG A 13 4.57 8.12 -11.93
C ARG A 13 3.85 6.78 -12.02
N SER A 14 3.08 6.38 -11.02
CA SER A 14 2.30 5.14 -11.07
C SER A 14 1.35 5.09 -12.29
N ARG A 15 0.84 6.24 -12.74
CA ARG A 15 0.04 6.35 -13.98
C ARG A 15 0.86 6.08 -15.25
N ASP A 16 2.13 6.49 -15.27
CA ASP A 16 3.02 6.21 -16.41
C ASP A 16 3.34 4.71 -16.49
N ALA A 17 3.35 4.01 -15.35
CA ALA A 17 3.56 2.57 -15.31
C ALA A 17 2.43 1.77 -15.98
N ASP A 18 1.21 2.31 -16.07
CA ASP A 18 0.10 1.70 -16.82
C ASP A 18 0.39 1.59 -18.31
N LEU A 19 1.26 2.45 -18.85
CA LEU A 19 1.66 2.46 -20.26
C LEU A 19 2.81 1.50 -20.57
N ILE A 20 3.48 0.97 -19.55
CA ILE A 20 4.60 0.04 -19.73
C ILE A 20 4.04 -1.37 -19.96
N PRO A 21 4.26 -1.98 -21.15
CA PRO A 21 3.71 -3.28 -21.51
C PRO A 21 4.53 -4.41 -20.86
N ARG A 22 4.47 -4.52 -19.55
CA ARG A 22 5.13 -5.56 -18.75
C ARG A 22 4.20 -6.05 -17.66
N ALA A 23 4.29 -7.34 -17.37
CA ALA A 23 3.52 -7.98 -16.30
C ALA A 23 3.72 -7.29 -14.95
N VAL A 24 4.94 -6.89 -14.64
CA VAL A 24 5.29 -6.17 -13.40
C VAL A 24 6.23 -5.02 -13.73
N VAL A 25 5.96 -3.84 -13.19
CA VAL A 25 6.88 -2.70 -13.19
C VAL A 25 7.27 -2.44 -11.75
N ALA A 26 8.54 -2.65 -11.41
CA ALA A 26 9.04 -2.50 -10.05
C ALA A 26 9.84 -1.20 -9.90
N VAL A 27 9.55 -0.45 -8.84
CA VAL A 27 10.23 0.79 -8.49
C VAL A 27 10.54 0.82 -6.99
N GLY A 28 11.68 1.38 -6.62
CA GLY A 28 12.01 1.66 -5.23
C GLY A 28 11.90 3.14 -4.94
N ALA A 29 11.41 3.51 -3.78
CA ALA A 29 11.30 4.88 -3.33
C ALA A 29 11.86 5.05 -1.92
N THR A 30 12.49 6.19 -1.67
CA THR A 30 12.92 6.58 -0.33
C THR A 30 12.41 7.98 -0.04
N SER A 31 11.91 8.18 1.17
CA SER A 31 11.58 9.50 1.70
C SER A 31 12.39 9.77 2.95
N THR A 32 12.86 11.02 3.08
CA THR A 32 13.49 11.55 4.30
C THR A 32 12.73 12.74 4.85
N SER A 33 11.56 13.03 4.27
CA SER A 33 10.71 14.17 4.65
C SER A 33 10.06 13.90 6.00
N GLU A 34 9.94 14.94 6.85
CA GLU A 34 9.23 14.85 8.12
C GLU A 34 7.78 14.36 7.95
N ARG A 35 7.14 14.74 6.85
CA ARG A 35 5.82 14.25 6.41
C ARG A 35 5.77 14.22 4.89
N TRP A 36 5.17 13.17 4.35
CA TRP A 36 4.88 13.05 2.93
C TRP A 36 3.49 12.45 2.73
N GLU A 37 2.84 12.85 1.66
CA GLU A 37 1.49 12.41 1.32
C GLU A 37 1.34 12.30 -0.19
N HIS A 38 0.74 11.20 -0.63
CA HIS A 38 0.23 11.02 -1.98
C HIS A 38 -1.28 11.16 -1.94
N THR A 39 -1.79 12.15 -2.69
CA THR A 39 -3.23 12.41 -2.79
C THR A 39 -3.97 11.20 -3.37
N PRO A 40 -5.29 11.07 -3.10
CA PRO A 40 -6.09 9.99 -3.63
C PRO A 40 -5.96 9.89 -5.16
N HIS A 41 -5.62 8.69 -5.64
CA HIS A 41 -5.49 8.37 -7.06
C HIS A 41 -5.81 6.90 -7.31
N SER A 42 -5.98 6.54 -8.57
CA SER A 42 -6.12 5.16 -9.02
C SER A 42 -5.37 4.95 -10.33
N HIS A 43 -4.99 3.71 -10.60
CA HIS A 43 -4.35 3.28 -11.83
C HIS A 43 -4.82 1.87 -12.20
N ARG A 44 -4.65 1.47 -13.48
CA ARG A 44 -5.13 0.19 -14.02
C ARG A 44 -4.40 -1.01 -13.41
N LYS A 45 -3.08 -0.91 -13.29
CA LYS A 45 -2.28 -1.98 -12.67
C LYS A 45 -2.57 -2.06 -11.18
N GLY A 46 -2.64 -3.26 -10.61
CA GLY A 46 -2.63 -3.41 -9.15
C GLY A 46 -1.29 -2.99 -8.57
N GLN A 47 -1.28 -2.57 -7.31
CA GLN A 47 -0.06 -2.12 -6.63
C GLN A 47 0.24 -2.98 -5.42
N LEU A 48 1.45 -3.52 -5.37
CA LEU A 48 2.04 -4.04 -4.16
C LEU A 48 2.97 -2.98 -3.57
N MET A 49 2.75 -2.60 -2.31
CA MET A 49 3.56 -1.64 -1.57
C MET A 49 4.27 -2.36 -0.44
N TYR A 50 5.57 -2.62 -0.60
CA TYR A 50 6.40 -3.34 0.36
C TYR A 50 7.30 -2.38 1.13
N THR A 51 7.15 -2.32 2.45
CA THR A 51 7.93 -1.44 3.33
C THR A 51 9.21 -2.14 3.79
N LEU A 52 10.36 -1.53 3.50
CA LEU A 52 11.67 -1.97 3.98
C LEU A 52 12.07 -1.26 5.27
N ARG A 53 11.76 0.03 5.36
CA ARG A 53 12.04 0.87 6.52
C ARG A 53 10.92 1.88 6.71
N GLY A 54 10.67 2.25 7.97
CA GLY A 54 9.59 3.17 8.33
C GLY A 54 8.22 2.49 8.38
N VAL A 55 7.18 3.29 8.38
CA VAL A 55 5.78 2.83 8.39
C VAL A 55 4.99 3.65 7.39
N ILE A 56 4.19 2.98 6.59
CA ILE A 56 3.29 3.60 5.63
C ILE A 56 1.85 3.44 6.11
N HIS A 57 1.10 4.53 6.06
CA HIS A 57 -0.33 4.52 6.22
C HIS A 57 -0.96 4.65 4.83
N CYS A 58 -1.71 3.66 4.44
CA CYS A 58 -2.44 3.67 3.17
C CYS A 58 -3.94 3.66 3.44
N GLN A 59 -4.65 4.59 2.83
CA GLN A 59 -6.10 4.68 2.90
C GLN A 59 -6.70 4.18 1.59
N ILE A 60 -7.58 3.19 1.70
CA ILE A 60 -8.45 2.69 0.64
C ILE A 60 -9.89 2.87 1.13
N GLU A 61 -10.88 2.85 0.24
CA GLU A 61 -12.29 3.09 0.60
C GLU A 61 -12.75 2.25 1.82
N ALA A 62 -12.36 0.98 1.89
CA ALA A 62 -12.76 0.05 2.94
C ALA A 62 -12.05 0.25 4.28
N GLY A 63 -10.93 1.00 4.35
CA GLY A 63 -10.21 1.13 5.61
C GLY A 63 -8.85 1.82 5.50
N ILE A 64 -8.12 1.74 6.60
CA ILE A 64 -6.74 2.23 6.69
C ILE A 64 -5.84 1.03 6.98
N TRP A 65 -4.80 0.88 6.18
CA TRP A 65 -3.75 -0.11 6.34
C TRP A 65 -2.50 0.53 6.90
N ILE A 66 -1.93 -0.11 7.89
CA ILE A 66 -0.61 0.23 8.43
C ILE A 66 0.34 -0.83 7.91
N VAL A 67 1.33 -0.42 7.13
CA VAL A 67 2.28 -1.33 6.47
C VAL A 67 3.65 -1.18 7.14
N PRO A 68 3.95 -2.02 8.14
CA PRO A 68 5.25 -2.04 8.79
C PRO A 68 6.30 -2.77 7.93
N PRO A 69 7.59 -2.73 8.31
CA PRO A 69 8.61 -3.53 7.65
C PRO A 69 8.25 -5.02 7.59
N GLN A 70 8.69 -5.69 6.53
CA GLN A 70 8.44 -7.10 6.22
C GLN A 70 7.00 -7.45 5.87
N CYS A 71 6.12 -6.43 5.72
CA CYS A 71 4.77 -6.61 5.20
C CYS A 71 4.61 -5.83 3.90
N ALA A 72 3.73 -6.30 3.06
CA ALA A 72 3.35 -5.63 1.83
C ALA A 72 1.83 -5.46 1.75
N LEU A 73 1.38 -4.28 1.36
CA LEU A 73 -0.02 -4.01 1.05
C LEU A 73 -0.27 -4.29 -0.42
N TRP A 74 -1.20 -5.19 -0.70
CA TRP A 74 -1.75 -5.40 -2.03
C TRP A 74 -3.00 -4.54 -2.24
N ILE A 75 -3.03 -3.79 -3.33
CA ILE A 75 -4.14 -2.94 -3.77
C ILE A 75 -4.50 -3.37 -5.18
N PRO A 76 -5.66 -4.01 -5.41
CA PRO A 76 -6.13 -4.34 -6.75
C PRO A 76 -6.24 -3.12 -7.66
N GLY A 77 -6.02 -3.31 -8.96
CA GLY A 77 -6.14 -2.23 -9.94
C GLY A 77 -7.50 -1.56 -9.95
N GLY A 78 -7.53 -0.25 -10.21
CA GLY A 78 -8.74 0.56 -10.24
C GLY A 78 -9.22 1.08 -8.88
N LEU A 79 -8.74 0.55 -7.75
CA LEU A 79 -9.11 1.06 -6.43
C LEU A 79 -8.42 2.40 -6.14
N ALA A 80 -9.25 3.39 -5.74
CA ALA A 80 -8.73 4.66 -5.27
C ALA A 80 -8.03 4.49 -3.93
N HIS A 81 -6.81 5.01 -3.83
CA HIS A 81 -6.00 4.93 -2.62
C HIS A 81 -5.14 6.18 -2.43
N ALA A 82 -4.78 6.42 -1.18
CA ALA A 82 -3.87 7.48 -0.76
C ALA A 82 -2.85 6.89 0.21
N ALA A 83 -1.61 7.37 0.16
CA ALA A 83 -0.56 6.92 1.06
C ALA A 83 0.09 8.10 1.77
N ARG A 84 0.47 7.92 3.02
CA ARG A 84 1.19 8.92 3.82
C ARG A 84 2.18 8.26 4.75
N GLY A 85 3.20 9.00 5.12
CA GLY A 85 4.19 8.56 6.09
C GLY A 85 4.88 9.74 6.76
N ALA A 86 5.73 9.44 7.72
CA ALA A 86 6.55 10.41 8.44
C ALA A 86 7.95 9.86 8.66
N GLY A 87 8.95 10.74 8.55
CA GLY A 87 10.37 10.38 8.74
C GLY A 87 10.95 9.55 7.59
N GLU A 88 12.02 8.82 7.89
CA GLU A 88 12.65 7.94 6.91
C GLU A 88 11.73 6.77 6.55
N ALA A 89 11.47 6.62 5.26
CA ALA A 89 10.77 5.46 4.72
C ALA A 89 11.50 4.93 3.47
N GLU A 90 11.60 3.62 3.35
CA GLU A 90 12.11 2.93 2.17
C GLU A 90 11.07 1.90 1.74
N VAL A 91 10.63 1.99 0.48
CA VAL A 91 9.50 1.24 -0.04
C VAL A 91 9.82 0.71 -1.42
N TYR A 92 9.44 -0.53 -1.68
CA TYR A 92 9.38 -1.06 -3.04
C TYR A 92 7.91 -1.13 -3.48
N CYS A 93 7.63 -0.56 -4.65
CA CYS A 93 6.32 -0.63 -5.28
C CYS A 93 6.40 -1.48 -6.54
N LEU A 94 5.51 -2.48 -6.64
CA LEU A 94 5.33 -3.29 -7.83
C LEU A 94 3.97 -2.98 -8.43
N LEU A 95 3.95 -2.48 -9.66
CA LEU A 95 2.75 -2.23 -10.45
C LEU A 95 2.51 -3.48 -11.31
N ILE A 96 1.47 -4.25 -10.99
CA ILE A 96 1.17 -5.57 -11.55
C ILE A 96 0.00 -5.46 -12.53
N ASP A 97 0.23 -5.90 -13.76
CA ASP A 97 -0.81 -5.88 -14.79
C ASP A 97 -2.00 -6.77 -14.39
N PRO A 98 -3.25 -6.35 -14.63
CA PRO A 98 -4.43 -7.16 -14.32
C PRO A 98 -4.39 -8.58 -14.88
N ASP A 99 -3.83 -8.76 -16.08
CA ASP A 99 -3.70 -10.08 -16.72
C ASP A 99 -2.71 -10.99 -15.97
N ALA A 100 -1.74 -10.42 -15.25
CA ALA A 100 -0.78 -11.14 -14.43
C ALA A 100 -1.23 -11.27 -12.95
N ALA A 101 -2.23 -10.51 -12.54
CA ALA A 101 -2.73 -10.47 -11.15
C ALA A 101 -3.84 -11.49 -10.86
N GLY A 102 -4.20 -12.36 -11.80
CA GLY A 102 -5.38 -13.24 -11.70
C GLY A 102 -5.38 -14.20 -10.52
N ALA A 103 -4.23 -14.55 -9.97
CA ALA A 103 -4.09 -15.38 -8.76
C ALA A 103 -4.01 -14.57 -7.45
N LEU A 104 -3.93 -13.25 -7.51
CA LEU A 104 -3.84 -12.37 -6.34
C LEU A 104 -5.23 -12.06 -5.77
N PRO A 105 -5.32 -11.67 -4.48
CA PRO A 105 -6.59 -11.32 -3.86
C PRO A 105 -7.34 -10.21 -4.60
N THR A 106 -8.68 -10.35 -4.68
CA THR A 106 -9.55 -9.36 -5.33
C THR A 106 -9.86 -8.14 -4.47
N GLN A 107 -9.45 -8.16 -3.20
CA GLN A 107 -9.60 -7.07 -2.24
C GLN A 107 -8.24 -6.61 -1.73
N GLY A 108 -8.17 -5.36 -1.27
CA GLY A 108 -6.98 -4.84 -0.60
C GLY A 108 -6.68 -5.64 0.67
N CYS A 109 -5.44 -6.11 0.81
CA CYS A 109 -5.01 -6.89 1.97
C CYS A 109 -3.53 -6.73 2.25
N THR A 110 -3.11 -6.99 3.48
CA THR A 110 -1.69 -7.06 3.83
C THR A 110 -1.20 -8.50 3.65
N LEU A 111 -0.04 -8.64 3.02
CA LEU A 111 0.65 -9.90 2.77
C LEU A 111 1.93 -9.98 3.61
N ALA A 112 2.20 -11.14 4.20
CA ALA A 112 3.49 -11.42 4.82
C ALA A 112 4.55 -11.63 3.72
N VAL A 113 5.72 -11.01 3.90
CA VAL A 113 6.81 -11.12 2.94
C VAL A 113 7.85 -12.10 3.48
N SER A 114 7.95 -13.27 2.85
CA SER A 114 8.99 -14.27 3.15
C SER A 114 10.38 -13.77 2.73
N GLY A 115 11.44 -14.41 3.25
CA GLY A 115 12.80 -14.08 2.82
C GLY A 115 13.02 -14.27 1.31
N LEU A 116 12.42 -15.31 0.72
CA LEU A 116 12.48 -15.52 -0.73
C LEU A 116 11.78 -14.39 -1.48
N LEU A 117 10.56 -14.04 -1.07
CA LEU A 117 9.78 -12.97 -1.69
C LEU A 117 10.49 -11.62 -1.57
N HIS A 118 11.13 -11.33 -0.43
CA HIS A 118 11.98 -10.15 -0.25
C HIS A 118 13.09 -10.07 -1.29
N GLU A 119 13.85 -11.15 -1.51
CA GLU A 119 14.95 -11.18 -2.48
C GLU A 119 14.45 -11.05 -3.92
N LEU A 120 13.32 -11.69 -4.25
CA LEU A 120 12.69 -11.57 -5.56
C LEU A 120 12.24 -10.13 -5.86
N ILE A 121 11.57 -9.47 -4.92
CA ILE A 121 11.15 -8.07 -5.03
C ILE A 121 12.38 -7.16 -5.17
N SER A 122 13.37 -7.33 -4.30
CA SER A 122 14.61 -6.53 -4.32
C SER A 122 15.36 -6.66 -5.64
N LYS A 123 15.36 -7.86 -6.22
CA LYS A 123 15.96 -8.10 -7.52
C LYS A 123 15.14 -7.49 -8.65
N ALA A 124 13.80 -7.60 -8.61
CA ALA A 124 12.91 -7.03 -9.62
C ALA A 124 13.05 -5.51 -9.72
N VAL A 125 13.23 -4.79 -8.59
CA VAL A 125 13.47 -3.34 -8.56
C VAL A 125 14.77 -2.93 -9.29
N SER A 126 15.73 -3.85 -9.43
CA SER A 126 16.96 -3.59 -10.18
C SER A 126 16.83 -3.76 -11.70
N PHE A 127 15.67 -4.21 -12.18
CA PHE A 127 15.47 -4.42 -13.62
C PHE A 127 15.12 -3.11 -14.34
N PRO A 128 15.47 -2.98 -15.64
CA PRO A 128 14.91 -1.92 -16.44
C PRO A 128 13.39 -2.13 -16.59
N HIS A 129 12.62 -1.06 -16.73
CA HIS A 129 11.17 -1.16 -16.88
C HIS A 129 10.76 -2.05 -18.08
N LEU A 130 11.54 -2.05 -19.15
CA LEU A 130 11.35 -2.91 -20.33
C LEU A 130 12.27 -4.13 -20.28
N TYR A 131 12.22 -4.87 -19.16
CA TYR A 131 13.01 -6.09 -19.01
C TYR A 131 12.64 -7.17 -20.03
N GLU A 132 13.52 -8.18 -20.23
CA GLU A 132 13.30 -9.29 -21.15
C GLU A 132 12.32 -10.31 -20.55
N GLU A 133 11.10 -10.37 -21.10
CA GLU A 133 10.04 -11.25 -20.60
C GLU A 133 10.30 -12.73 -20.84
N ASN A 134 10.88 -13.08 -21.99
CA ASN A 134 11.17 -14.47 -22.37
C ASN A 134 12.51 -14.98 -21.80
N GLY A 135 13.23 -14.13 -21.06
CA GLY A 135 14.55 -14.42 -20.52
C GLY A 135 14.54 -14.75 -19.03
N ALA A 136 15.70 -14.63 -18.41
CA ALA A 136 15.88 -14.87 -16.97
C ALA A 136 15.08 -13.89 -16.10
N GLN A 137 14.93 -12.64 -16.58
CA GLN A 137 14.17 -11.62 -15.85
C GLN A 137 12.68 -11.97 -15.79
N GLY A 138 12.08 -12.39 -16.92
CA GLY A 138 10.67 -12.80 -16.96
C GLY A 138 10.41 -14.06 -16.11
N ARG A 139 11.33 -15.05 -16.11
CA ARG A 139 11.20 -16.20 -15.22
C ARG A 139 11.22 -15.81 -13.74
N LEU A 140 12.08 -14.85 -13.35
CA LEU A 140 12.10 -14.32 -11.98
C LEU A 140 10.77 -13.62 -11.64
N ILE A 141 10.24 -12.81 -12.53
CA ILE A 141 8.94 -12.14 -12.34
C ILE A 141 7.81 -13.16 -12.19
N ASN A 142 7.79 -14.23 -12.99
CA ASN A 142 6.78 -15.29 -12.84
C ASN A 142 6.90 -15.98 -11.46
N THR A 143 8.10 -16.34 -11.02
CA THR A 143 8.33 -16.90 -9.67
C THR A 143 7.88 -15.93 -8.58
N LEU A 144 8.14 -14.62 -8.74
CA LEU A 144 7.69 -13.59 -7.80
C LEU A 144 6.16 -13.56 -7.71
N LEU A 145 5.45 -13.63 -8.83
CA LEU A 145 3.99 -13.66 -8.86
C LEU A 145 3.42 -14.92 -8.22
N ASP A 146 4.05 -16.08 -8.45
CA ASP A 146 3.68 -17.35 -7.81
C ASP A 146 3.84 -17.29 -6.29
N GLU A 147 4.95 -16.72 -5.80
CA GLU A 147 5.20 -16.52 -4.36
C GLU A 147 4.21 -15.52 -3.74
N LEU A 148 3.88 -14.44 -4.45
CA LEU A 148 2.87 -13.48 -3.99
C LEU A 148 1.49 -14.11 -3.87
N ALA A 149 1.10 -14.97 -4.81
CA ALA A 149 -0.19 -15.64 -4.79
C ALA A 149 -0.34 -16.63 -3.61
N GLN A 150 0.78 -17.10 -3.05
CA GLN A 150 0.81 -18.01 -1.91
C GLN A 150 1.13 -17.30 -0.59
N ALA A 151 1.41 -16.00 -0.61
CA ALA A 151 1.78 -15.24 0.58
C ALA A 151 0.62 -15.21 1.59
N PRO A 152 0.87 -15.47 2.88
CA PRO A 152 -0.15 -15.38 3.92
C PRO A 152 -0.72 -13.98 4.03
N ILE A 153 -2.04 -13.90 4.23
CA ILE A 153 -2.73 -12.64 4.50
C ILE A 153 -2.60 -12.33 5.99
N GLU A 154 -2.19 -11.10 6.31
CA GLU A 154 -2.05 -10.58 7.65
C GLU A 154 -3.19 -9.59 7.98
N ASP A 155 -3.69 -9.65 9.20
CA ASP A 155 -4.81 -8.81 9.65
C ASP A 155 -4.29 -7.46 10.20
N LEU A 156 -3.65 -6.68 9.32
CA LEU A 156 -3.03 -5.38 9.64
C LEU A 156 -3.81 -4.21 9.03
N HIS A 157 -5.12 -4.22 9.19
CA HIS A 157 -5.97 -3.13 8.73
C HIS A 157 -6.91 -2.65 9.83
N LEU A 158 -7.25 -1.38 9.78
CA LEU A 158 -8.29 -0.76 10.60
C LEU A 158 -9.52 -0.55 9.72
N PRO A 159 -10.58 -1.37 9.88
CA PRO A 159 -11.81 -1.16 9.15
C PRO A 159 -12.40 0.21 9.48
N MET A 160 -12.75 0.99 8.46
CA MET A 160 -13.37 2.28 8.70
C MET A 160 -14.89 2.16 8.65
N PRO A 161 -15.60 2.82 9.59
CA PRO A 161 -17.05 2.78 9.65
C PRO A 161 -17.69 3.30 8.35
N GLN A 162 -18.76 2.66 7.90
CA GLN A 162 -19.56 3.14 6.77
C GLN A 162 -20.54 4.25 7.17
N ASP A 163 -21.01 4.28 8.43
CA ASP A 163 -21.81 5.40 8.95
C ASP A 163 -20.96 6.68 8.96
N LEU A 164 -21.41 7.70 8.26
CA LEU A 164 -20.68 8.95 8.08
C LEU A 164 -20.36 9.67 9.39
N ARG A 165 -21.17 9.50 10.45
CA ARG A 165 -20.94 10.11 11.75
C ARG A 165 -19.81 9.40 12.48
N LEU A 166 -19.82 8.06 12.47
CA LEU A 166 -18.73 7.25 13.02
C LEU A 166 -17.44 7.44 12.22
N ARG A 167 -17.55 7.61 10.90
CA ARG A 167 -16.41 7.94 10.05
C ARG A 167 -15.75 9.25 10.48
N ARG A 168 -16.53 10.31 10.71
CA ARG A 168 -16.03 11.60 11.22
C ARG A 168 -15.34 11.47 12.57
N LEU A 169 -15.89 10.63 13.46
CA LEU A 169 -15.25 10.33 14.74
C LEU A 169 -13.88 9.68 14.52
N ALA A 170 -13.83 8.62 13.73
CA ALA A 170 -12.59 7.92 13.43
C ALA A 170 -11.52 8.84 12.80
N ASP A 171 -11.91 9.65 11.82
CA ASP A 171 -11.04 10.62 11.17
C ASP A 171 -10.50 11.68 12.18
N SER A 172 -11.35 12.13 13.12
CA SER A 172 -10.93 13.08 14.16
C SER A 172 -9.93 12.46 15.15
N LEU A 173 -10.15 11.21 15.57
CA LEU A 173 -9.22 10.49 16.44
C LEU A 173 -7.87 10.20 15.75
N LEU A 174 -7.90 9.93 14.45
CA LEU A 174 -6.68 9.73 13.67
C LEU A 174 -5.92 11.04 13.45
N ALA A 175 -6.63 12.18 13.36
CA ALA A 175 -6.02 13.49 13.22
C ALA A 175 -5.39 13.99 14.52
N ASP A 176 -6.03 13.71 15.67
CA ASP A 176 -5.52 14.03 17.01
C ASP A 176 -5.67 12.83 17.95
N PRO A 177 -4.68 11.91 17.96
CA PRO A 177 -4.69 10.77 18.88
C PRO A 177 -4.57 11.15 20.36
N SER A 178 -4.28 12.41 20.68
CA SER A 178 -4.17 12.91 22.05
C SER A 178 -5.49 13.44 22.62
N ASP A 179 -6.55 13.49 21.82
CA ASP A 179 -7.88 13.92 22.28
C ASP A 179 -8.39 12.99 23.40
N LYS A 180 -8.61 13.59 24.58
CA LYS A 180 -9.07 12.90 25.79
C LYS A 180 -10.57 13.02 26.01
N SER A 181 -11.32 13.38 24.98
CA SER A 181 -12.79 13.50 25.07
C SER A 181 -13.42 12.17 25.45
N THR A 182 -14.41 12.25 26.34
CA THR A 182 -15.17 11.07 26.78
C THR A 182 -16.08 10.54 25.65
N LEU A 183 -16.55 9.31 25.81
CA LEU A 183 -17.52 8.71 24.90
C LEU A 183 -18.79 9.56 24.78
N GLU A 184 -19.28 10.12 25.91
CA GLU A 184 -20.41 11.04 25.95
C GLU A 184 -20.18 12.30 25.10
N GLN A 185 -19.01 12.93 25.27
CA GLN A 185 -18.65 14.12 24.49
C GLN A 185 -18.57 13.82 23.00
N TRP A 186 -18.00 12.68 22.62
CA TRP A 186 -17.97 12.24 21.24
C TRP A 186 -19.35 11.94 20.69
N ALA A 187 -20.20 11.25 21.45
CA ALA A 187 -21.58 10.97 21.06
C ALA A 187 -22.36 12.27 20.77
N GLN A 188 -22.21 13.29 21.63
CA GLN A 188 -22.81 14.62 21.42
C GLN A 188 -22.29 15.29 20.15
N ARG A 189 -20.96 15.28 19.90
CA ARG A 189 -20.35 15.90 18.71
C ARG A 189 -20.83 15.29 17.41
N ILE A 190 -21.04 13.99 17.37
CA ILE A 190 -21.47 13.30 16.14
C ILE A 190 -22.98 13.08 16.06
N GLY A 191 -23.77 13.56 17.04
CA GLY A 191 -25.23 13.45 17.07
C GLY A 191 -25.73 12.00 17.20
N MET A 192 -25.08 11.20 18.07
CA MET A 192 -25.45 9.82 18.38
C MET A 192 -25.62 9.62 19.88
N SER A 193 -26.31 8.56 20.30
CA SER A 193 -26.24 8.10 21.67
C SER A 193 -24.99 7.23 21.90
N GLU A 194 -24.43 7.22 23.10
CA GLU A 194 -23.31 6.34 23.46
C GLU A 194 -23.63 4.87 23.15
N ARG A 195 -24.86 4.42 23.45
CA ARG A 195 -25.31 3.06 23.16
C ARG A 195 -25.28 2.74 21.66
N SER A 196 -25.53 3.72 20.78
CA SER A 196 -25.48 3.51 19.33
C SER A 196 -24.04 3.51 18.81
N MET A 197 -23.12 4.21 19.49
CA MET A 197 -21.71 4.22 19.13
C MET A 197 -20.98 2.91 19.48
N THR A 198 -21.45 2.21 20.52
CA THR A 198 -20.78 1.00 21.05
C THR A 198 -21.36 -0.31 20.53
N ARG A 199 -22.29 -0.26 19.61
CA ARG A 199 -22.85 -1.42 18.92
C ARG A 199 -22.21 -1.65 17.57
#